data_0a81342426e6813b595cf1866013438a
#
_entry.id   0a81342426e6813b595cf1866013438a
#
_cell.length_a   1.000
_cell.length_b   1.000
_cell.length_c   1.000
_cell.angle_alpha   90.00
_cell.angle_beta   90.00
_cell.angle_gamma   90.00
#
_symmetry.space_group_name_H-M   'P 1'
#
loop_
_entity.id
_entity.type
_entity.pdbx_description
1 polymer ?
#
loop_
_entity_poly.entity_id
_entity_poly.type
_entity_poly.pdbx_seq_one_letter_code
_entity_poly.pdbx_strand_id
1 'polypeptide(L)'
;MRKISFCIISTLALLGIIATSCSKSFKIEGNIQNLGNQNVLMVWATADGVKEVRTVAHNNRFEFQGESPDPALVVIYDSQSKMMAHFVMENGDHTQLRGDLNDVYGIEIKGSDVNERWYKFIKDHRAEYDEFNHATLDASIEKYAAENPSDLLSTLLLIVDYSQLNNQQKMKGLLAKIDKDAKPAWLMKAYERLVERRPKSAGRINSILLLEDNGEFGSLSTNTAKATLLYLWVNSSSHNNEMSSITKWAEEFPDKHQLQICDIYIDPDTVSMRSYT
;
A
#
# COMPACT_ATOMS: atom_id res chain seq x y z
N MET A 1 -1.68 66.67 -38.51
CA MET A 1 -1.03 65.49 -39.01
C MET A 1 -0.06 64.93 -37.99
N ARG A 2 -0.08 63.63 -37.76
CA ARG A 2 0.79 62.88 -36.85
C ARG A 2 0.55 63.04 -35.33
N LYS A 3 -0.36 62.22 -34.77
CA LYS A 3 -0.29 61.68 -33.41
C LYS A 3 -1.22 60.48 -33.30
N ILE A 4 -0.95 59.41 -34.04
CA ILE A 4 -1.59 58.09 -33.83
C ILE A 4 -0.51 57.04 -34.21
N SER A 5 0.37 56.70 -33.29
CA SER A 5 1.27 55.54 -33.45
C SER A 5 2.02 55.17 -32.17
N PHE A 6 1.46 55.38 -30.95
CA PHE A 6 2.18 55.02 -29.72
C PHE A 6 1.37 54.17 -28.74
N CYS A 7 0.18 53.70 -29.12
CA CYS A 7 -0.67 52.88 -28.23
C CYS A 7 -0.79 51.39 -28.57
N ILE A 8 -0.06 50.88 -29.56
CA ILE A 8 -0.22 49.48 -29.99
C ILE A 8 0.91 48.53 -29.51
N ILE A 9 2.01 49.09 -28.97
CA ILE A 9 3.14 48.26 -28.53
C ILE A 9 3.06 47.84 -27.03
N SER A 10 2.15 48.43 -26.25
CA SER A 10 2.05 48.16 -24.81
C SER A 10 1.11 47.00 -24.45
N THR A 11 0.36 46.45 -25.42
CA THR A 11 -0.64 45.36 -25.16
C THR A 11 -0.14 43.97 -25.51
N LEU A 12 1.06 43.82 -26.06
CA LEU A 12 1.60 42.50 -26.42
C LEU A 12 2.59 41.91 -25.41
N ALA A 13 2.92 42.66 -24.35
CA ALA A 13 3.87 42.20 -23.31
C ALA A 13 3.19 41.59 -22.06
N LEU A 14 1.85 41.47 -22.06
CA LEU A 14 1.11 40.95 -20.88
C LEU A 14 0.55 39.54 -21.05
N LEU A 15 0.90 38.83 -22.09
CA LEU A 15 0.42 37.45 -22.37
C LEU A 15 1.50 36.38 -22.17
N GLY A 16 2.58 36.64 -21.49
CA GLY A 16 3.73 35.73 -21.36
C GLY A 16 4.03 35.19 -19.97
N ILE A 17 3.18 35.47 -18.97
CA ILE A 17 3.34 34.80 -17.66
C ILE A 17 2.22 33.79 -17.53
N ILE A 18 2.33 32.68 -18.27
CA ILE A 18 1.76 31.42 -17.80
C ILE A 18 2.65 31.07 -16.61
N ALA A 19 2.23 31.52 -15.43
CA ALA A 19 2.76 31.01 -14.19
C ALA A 19 2.54 29.51 -14.24
N THR A 20 3.60 28.74 -14.47
CA THR A 20 3.68 27.35 -14.04
C THR A 20 3.53 27.41 -12.53
N SER A 21 2.29 27.52 -12.06
CA SER A 21 1.95 27.26 -10.67
C SER A 21 2.34 25.81 -10.46
N CYS A 22 3.51 25.57 -9.88
CA CYS A 22 3.83 24.29 -9.31
C CYS A 22 2.67 23.99 -8.35
N SER A 23 1.77 23.10 -8.76
CA SER A 23 0.68 22.66 -7.90
C SER A 23 1.33 22.08 -6.65
N LYS A 24 0.97 22.60 -5.48
CA LYS A 24 1.49 22.10 -4.20
C LYS A 24 0.79 20.81 -3.76
N SER A 25 -0.14 20.30 -4.56
CA SER A 25 -0.97 19.15 -4.24
C SER A 25 -1.10 18.21 -5.43
N PHE A 26 -1.38 16.96 -5.17
CA PHE A 26 -1.83 15.99 -6.14
C PHE A 26 -3.34 15.75 -5.99
N LYS A 27 -3.97 15.26 -7.06
CA LYS A 27 -5.40 14.97 -7.11
C LYS A 27 -5.65 13.53 -7.58
N ILE A 28 -6.63 12.86 -6.96
CA ILE A 28 -7.06 11.52 -7.34
C ILE A 28 -8.57 11.54 -7.54
N GLU A 29 -9.03 10.99 -8.65
CA GLU A 29 -10.44 10.77 -8.95
C GLU A 29 -10.69 9.28 -9.14
N GLY A 30 -11.65 8.73 -8.41
CA GLY A 30 -12.05 7.33 -8.52
C GLY A 30 -13.48 7.18 -9.05
N ASN A 31 -13.67 6.19 -9.93
CA ASN A 31 -14.97 5.70 -10.35
C ASN A 31 -14.90 4.16 -10.35
N ILE A 32 -15.25 3.56 -9.21
CA ILE A 32 -15.10 2.12 -8.96
C ILE A 32 -16.49 1.51 -8.82
N GLN A 33 -16.87 0.69 -9.79
CA GLN A 33 -18.17 -0.03 -9.77
C GLN A 33 -18.28 -0.86 -8.48
N ASN A 34 -19.50 -1.04 -8.01
CA ASN A 34 -19.83 -1.76 -6.77
C ASN A 34 -19.28 -1.14 -5.47
N LEU A 35 -18.64 0.03 -5.54
CA LEU A 35 -18.22 0.77 -4.35
C LEU A 35 -19.42 1.39 -3.60
N GLY A 36 -20.46 1.84 -4.34
CA GLY A 36 -21.67 2.42 -3.77
C GLY A 36 -21.42 3.77 -3.09
N ASN A 37 -22.09 3.92 -1.92
CA ASN A 37 -21.94 5.08 -1.03
C ASN A 37 -21.29 4.60 0.27
N GLN A 38 -19.98 4.79 0.41
CA GLN A 38 -19.26 4.37 1.61
C GLN A 38 -18.03 5.24 1.86
N ASN A 39 -17.47 5.13 3.05
CA ASN A 39 -16.21 5.78 3.37
C ASN A 39 -15.07 5.17 2.55
N VAL A 40 -14.19 6.03 2.07
CA VAL A 40 -12.94 5.67 1.39
C VAL A 40 -11.81 6.36 2.12
N LEU A 41 -10.74 5.62 2.38
CA LEU A 41 -9.55 6.11 3.07
C LEU A 41 -8.38 6.12 2.11
N MET A 42 -7.69 7.25 2.02
CA MET A 42 -6.39 7.40 1.37
C MET A 42 -5.30 7.56 2.43
N VAL A 43 -4.24 6.79 2.29
CA VAL A 43 -3.07 6.81 3.19
C VAL A 43 -1.81 6.98 2.36
N TRP A 44 -0.87 7.82 2.80
CA TRP A 44 0.46 7.90 2.19
C TRP A 44 1.54 8.22 3.21
N ALA A 45 2.74 7.72 2.96
CA ALA A 45 3.90 7.94 3.81
C ALA A 45 4.67 9.17 3.36
N THR A 46 5.01 10.05 4.31
CA THR A 46 5.89 11.21 4.11
C THR A 46 7.12 11.12 5.01
N ALA A 47 8.05 12.07 4.87
CA ALA A 47 9.19 12.18 5.79
C ALA A 47 8.77 12.36 7.25
N ASP A 48 7.66 13.06 7.48
CA ASP A 48 7.16 13.41 8.82
C ASP A 48 6.23 12.33 9.43
N GLY A 49 5.93 11.29 8.68
CA GLY A 49 5.07 10.19 9.14
C GLY A 49 4.04 9.76 8.10
N VAL A 50 3.01 9.09 8.56
CA VAL A 50 1.87 8.66 7.73
C VAL A 50 0.80 9.73 7.77
N LYS A 51 0.32 10.12 6.59
CA LYS A 51 -0.84 10.99 6.43
C LYS A 51 -2.04 10.18 5.97
N GLU A 52 -3.23 10.59 6.39
CA GLU A 52 -4.48 9.99 5.95
C GLU A 52 -5.54 11.05 5.64
N VAL A 53 -6.38 10.76 4.69
CA VAL A 53 -7.56 11.55 4.34
C VAL A 53 -8.71 10.61 4.07
N ARG A 54 -9.88 10.95 4.61
CA ARG A 54 -11.13 10.22 4.41
C ARG A 54 -12.08 11.04 3.57
N THR A 55 -12.79 10.37 2.67
CA THR A 55 -13.90 10.95 1.91
C THR A 55 -15.04 9.95 1.85
N VAL A 56 -16.20 10.41 1.42
CA VAL A 56 -17.35 9.52 1.16
C VAL A 56 -17.50 9.37 -0.35
N ALA A 57 -17.49 8.14 -0.83
CA ALA A 57 -17.89 7.85 -2.19
C ALA A 57 -19.39 8.08 -2.38
N HIS A 58 -19.78 8.69 -3.48
CA HIS A 58 -21.17 8.88 -3.89
C HIS A 58 -21.37 8.26 -5.28
N ASN A 59 -22.29 7.30 -5.36
CA ASN A 59 -22.56 6.59 -6.62
C ASN A 59 -21.27 6.09 -7.29
N ASN A 60 -20.46 5.35 -6.53
CA ASN A 60 -19.18 4.76 -6.97
C ASN A 60 -18.04 5.77 -7.23
N ARG A 61 -18.23 7.06 -6.96
CA ARG A 61 -17.22 8.10 -7.26
C ARG A 61 -16.68 8.73 -5.98
N PHE A 62 -15.40 8.99 -5.98
CA PHE A 62 -14.72 9.72 -4.92
C PHE A 62 -13.62 10.60 -5.48
N GLU A 63 -13.20 11.58 -4.68
CA GLU A 63 -12.09 12.46 -4.98
C GLU A 63 -11.23 12.64 -3.74
N PHE A 64 -9.92 12.67 -3.94
CA PHE A 64 -8.93 13.03 -2.92
C PHE A 64 -8.01 14.13 -3.43
N GLN A 65 -7.52 14.92 -2.50
CA GLN A 65 -6.43 15.84 -2.69
C GLN A 65 -5.44 15.64 -1.55
N GLY A 66 -4.15 15.62 -1.88
CA GLY A 66 -3.08 15.48 -0.91
C GLY A 66 -1.85 16.29 -1.29
N GLU A 67 -0.95 16.44 -0.35
CA GLU A 67 0.33 17.12 -0.53
C GLU A 67 1.45 16.22 -0.01
N SER A 68 2.55 16.16 -0.75
CA SER A 68 3.77 15.49 -0.32
C SER A 68 5.00 16.26 -0.77
N PRO A 69 6.00 16.50 0.10
CA PRO A 69 7.22 17.18 -0.30
C PRO A 69 8.07 16.37 -1.30
N ASP A 70 7.95 15.05 -1.25
CA ASP A 70 8.59 14.09 -2.15
C ASP A 70 7.52 13.20 -2.79
N PRO A 71 7.81 12.49 -3.90
CA PRO A 71 6.93 11.46 -4.39
C PRO A 71 6.59 10.46 -3.27
N ALA A 72 5.35 9.99 -3.24
CA ALA A 72 4.85 9.13 -2.17
C ALA A 72 4.11 7.92 -2.71
N LEU A 73 4.25 6.79 -2.04
CA LEU A 73 3.40 5.64 -2.24
C LEU A 73 2.06 5.91 -1.54
N VAL A 74 1.00 5.94 -2.33
CA VAL A 74 -0.38 6.13 -1.88
C VAL A 74 -1.09 4.80 -1.89
N VAL A 75 -1.90 4.52 -0.87
CA VAL A 75 -2.77 3.36 -0.78
C VAL A 75 -4.19 3.83 -0.51
N ILE A 76 -5.15 3.25 -1.24
CA ILE A 76 -6.57 3.54 -1.08
C ILE A 76 -7.29 2.30 -0.55
N TYR A 77 -8.10 2.49 0.49
CA TYR A 77 -8.88 1.47 1.15
C TYR A 77 -10.39 1.78 1.08
N ASP A 78 -11.18 0.73 1.04
CA ASP A 78 -12.64 0.83 1.22
C ASP A 78 -13.02 0.95 2.71
N SER A 79 -14.33 0.99 3.01
CA SER A 79 -14.84 1.08 4.38
C SER A 79 -14.57 -0.15 5.25
N GLN A 80 -14.20 -1.28 4.65
CA GLN A 80 -13.84 -2.52 5.33
C GLN A 80 -12.33 -2.67 5.50
N SER A 81 -11.56 -1.60 5.24
CA SER A 81 -10.09 -1.60 5.24
C SER A 81 -9.46 -2.54 4.20
N LYS A 82 -10.23 -2.95 3.17
CA LYS A 82 -9.69 -3.69 2.04
C LYS A 82 -8.98 -2.74 1.10
N MET A 83 -7.74 -3.05 0.76
CA MET A 83 -6.97 -2.28 -0.21
C MET A 83 -7.61 -2.39 -1.60
N MET A 84 -7.91 -1.23 -2.18
CA MET A 84 -8.45 -1.11 -3.54
C MET A 84 -7.36 -0.83 -4.56
N ALA A 85 -6.43 0.07 -4.21
CA ALA A 85 -5.37 0.48 -5.13
C ALA A 85 -4.14 0.98 -4.37
N HIS A 86 -2.98 0.86 -4.98
CA HIS A 86 -1.73 1.47 -4.53
C HIS A 86 -0.93 1.98 -5.74
N PHE A 87 -0.32 3.14 -5.63
CA PHE A 87 0.41 3.79 -6.72
C PHE A 87 1.29 4.94 -6.21
N VAL A 88 2.13 5.47 -7.07
CA VAL A 88 2.99 6.61 -6.73
C VAL A 88 2.34 7.91 -7.17
N MET A 89 2.43 8.94 -6.32
CA MET A 89 1.97 10.30 -6.60
C MET A 89 3.03 11.32 -6.24
N GLU A 90 3.09 12.39 -7.00
CA GLU A 90 3.83 13.61 -6.65
C GLU A 90 2.96 14.85 -6.83
N ASN A 91 3.37 15.96 -6.21
CA ASN A 91 2.61 17.22 -6.35
C ASN A 91 2.53 17.64 -7.82
N GLY A 92 1.33 17.95 -8.26
CA GLY A 92 1.02 18.25 -9.65
C GLY A 92 0.34 17.11 -10.40
N ASP A 93 0.41 15.89 -9.89
CA ASP A 93 -0.24 14.74 -10.52
C ASP A 93 -1.77 14.81 -10.42
N HIS A 94 -2.41 14.31 -11.47
CA HIS A 94 -3.85 14.06 -11.51
C HIS A 94 -4.09 12.63 -11.97
N THR A 95 -4.41 11.76 -11.02
CA THR A 95 -4.63 10.33 -11.27
C THR A 95 -6.10 9.99 -11.32
N GLN A 96 -6.48 9.18 -12.30
CA GLN A 96 -7.82 8.62 -12.45
C GLN A 96 -7.81 7.12 -12.25
N LEU A 97 -8.72 6.63 -11.39
CA LEU A 97 -8.93 5.21 -11.12
C LEU A 97 -10.29 4.80 -11.69
N ARG A 98 -10.33 3.69 -12.44
CA ARG A 98 -11.56 3.10 -12.96
C ARG A 98 -11.51 1.58 -12.82
N GLY A 99 -12.60 0.98 -12.38
CA GLY A 99 -12.65 -0.47 -12.23
C GLY A 99 -13.87 -0.95 -11.46
N ASP A 100 -13.73 -2.10 -10.84
CA ASP A 100 -14.76 -2.76 -10.04
C ASP A 100 -14.17 -3.18 -8.69
N LEU A 101 -14.88 -2.92 -7.58
CA LEU A 101 -14.46 -3.32 -6.24
C LEU A 101 -14.32 -4.85 -6.10
N ASN A 102 -15.09 -5.60 -6.88
CA ASN A 102 -15.02 -7.06 -6.93
C ASN A 102 -13.83 -7.58 -7.76
N ASP A 103 -13.14 -6.68 -8.46
CA ASP A 103 -11.99 -6.98 -9.32
C ASP A 103 -10.89 -5.93 -9.16
N VAL A 104 -10.25 -5.90 -8.00
CA VAL A 104 -9.23 -4.89 -7.68
C VAL A 104 -7.98 -4.98 -8.58
N TYR A 105 -7.65 -6.17 -9.09
CA TYR A 105 -6.54 -6.34 -10.03
C TYR A 105 -6.89 -5.95 -11.48
N GLY A 106 -8.16 -5.74 -11.76
CA GLY A 106 -8.66 -5.19 -13.03
C GLY A 106 -8.83 -3.67 -13.02
N ILE A 107 -8.50 -2.98 -11.93
CA ILE A 107 -8.55 -1.52 -11.87
C ILE A 107 -7.57 -0.92 -12.89
N GLU A 108 -8.04 0.07 -13.63
CA GLU A 108 -7.23 0.86 -14.55
C GLU A 108 -6.83 2.18 -13.89
N ILE A 109 -5.58 2.55 -14.06
CA ILE A 109 -5.04 3.82 -13.58
C ILE A 109 -4.56 4.66 -14.76
N LYS A 110 -4.80 5.97 -14.70
CA LYS A 110 -4.40 6.95 -15.71
C LYS A 110 -3.78 8.17 -15.06
N GLY A 111 -2.86 8.83 -15.77
CA GLY A 111 -2.27 10.10 -15.35
C GLY A 111 -0.80 10.02 -14.95
N SER A 112 -0.21 8.82 -14.94
CA SER A 112 1.22 8.62 -14.69
C SER A 112 1.72 7.37 -15.43
N ASP A 113 2.76 7.52 -16.23
CA ASP A 113 3.32 6.42 -17.03
C ASP A 113 3.77 5.24 -16.16
N VAL A 114 4.45 5.49 -15.05
CA VAL A 114 4.90 4.42 -14.15
C VAL A 114 3.73 3.66 -13.54
N ASN A 115 2.67 4.36 -13.14
CA ASN A 115 1.49 3.73 -12.58
C ASN A 115 0.71 2.93 -13.62
N GLU A 116 0.59 3.45 -14.86
CA GLU A 116 -0.07 2.73 -15.97
C GLU A 116 0.68 1.42 -16.29
N ARG A 117 2.01 1.44 -16.30
CA ARG A 117 2.83 0.24 -16.49
C ARG A 117 2.75 -0.72 -15.31
N TRP A 118 2.66 -0.21 -14.09
CA TRP A 118 2.48 -1.04 -12.89
C TRP A 118 1.16 -1.80 -12.93
N TYR A 119 0.06 -1.11 -13.24
CA TYR A 119 -1.24 -1.76 -13.36
C TYR A 119 -1.34 -2.68 -14.59
N LYS A 120 -0.60 -2.38 -15.64
CA LYS A 120 -0.44 -3.33 -16.74
C LYS A 120 0.27 -4.61 -16.28
N PHE A 121 1.35 -4.49 -15.50
CA PHE A 121 2.04 -5.64 -14.91
C PHE A 121 1.11 -6.47 -14.03
N ILE A 122 0.38 -5.84 -13.10
CA ILE A 122 -0.62 -6.50 -12.24
C ILE A 122 -1.65 -7.26 -13.09
N LYS A 123 -2.18 -6.64 -14.12
CA LYS A 123 -3.16 -7.24 -15.02
C LYS A 123 -2.60 -8.43 -15.82
N ASP A 124 -1.39 -8.30 -16.33
CA ASP A 124 -0.72 -9.36 -17.10
C ASP A 124 -0.37 -10.58 -16.23
N HIS A 125 -0.17 -10.37 -14.91
CA HIS A 125 0.15 -11.40 -13.91
C HIS A 125 -1.03 -11.68 -12.94
N ARG A 126 -2.25 -11.34 -13.34
CA ARG A 126 -3.44 -11.42 -12.50
C ARG A 126 -3.64 -12.77 -11.82
N ALA A 127 -3.46 -13.87 -12.53
CA ALA A 127 -3.63 -15.21 -11.96
C ALA A 127 -2.68 -15.45 -10.77
N GLU A 128 -1.46 -14.91 -10.83
CA GLU A 128 -0.46 -15.03 -9.76
C GLU A 128 -0.85 -14.22 -8.52
N TYR A 129 -1.50 -13.06 -8.70
CA TYR A 129 -2.05 -12.25 -7.62
C TYR A 129 -3.33 -12.86 -7.02
N ASP A 130 -4.27 -13.33 -7.85
CA ASP A 130 -5.54 -13.91 -7.43
C ASP A 130 -5.34 -15.23 -6.65
N GLU A 131 -4.39 -16.06 -7.07
CA GLU A 131 -4.11 -17.35 -6.45
C GLU A 131 -3.15 -17.25 -5.27
N PHE A 132 -2.67 -16.06 -4.92
CA PHE A 132 -1.59 -15.85 -3.94
C PHE A 132 -0.37 -16.72 -4.22
N ASN A 133 -0.07 -16.96 -5.51
CA ASN A 133 1.06 -17.76 -5.93
C ASN A 133 2.36 -16.95 -5.87
N HIS A 134 2.78 -16.67 -4.64
CA HIS A 134 3.94 -15.83 -4.38
C HIS A 134 5.22 -16.30 -5.08
N ALA A 135 5.44 -17.59 -5.22
CA ALA A 135 6.66 -18.09 -5.85
C ALA A 135 6.74 -17.75 -7.34
N THR A 136 5.62 -17.87 -8.05
CA THR A 136 5.54 -17.51 -9.48
C THR A 136 5.56 -16.00 -9.68
N LEU A 137 4.83 -15.24 -8.85
CA LEU A 137 4.84 -13.78 -8.87
C LEU A 137 6.25 -13.23 -8.60
N ASP A 138 6.93 -13.75 -7.57
CA ASP A 138 8.31 -13.36 -7.26
C ASP A 138 9.25 -13.61 -8.45
N ALA A 139 9.13 -14.75 -9.13
CA ALA A 139 9.93 -15.05 -10.30
C ALA A 139 9.65 -14.07 -11.47
N SER A 140 8.38 -13.71 -11.67
CA SER A 140 7.96 -12.71 -12.67
C SER A 140 8.52 -11.32 -12.36
N ILE A 141 8.50 -10.91 -11.09
CA ILE A 141 9.08 -9.64 -10.61
C ILE A 141 10.60 -9.64 -10.78
N GLU A 142 11.28 -10.72 -10.38
CA GLU A 142 12.75 -10.84 -10.55
C GLU A 142 13.15 -10.77 -12.03
N LYS A 143 12.39 -11.42 -12.91
CA LYS A 143 12.60 -11.37 -14.35
C LYS A 143 12.41 -9.95 -14.89
N TYR A 144 11.29 -9.29 -14.53
CA TYR A 144 11.04 -7.90 -14.96
C TYR A 144 12.17 -6.97 -14.53
N ALA A 145 12.60 -7.05 -13.27
CA ALA A 145 13.67 -6.24 -12.73
C ALA A 145 15.02 -6.49 -13.42
N ALA A 146 15.30 -7.74 -13.80
CA ALA A 146 16.53 -8.09 -14.53
C ALA A 146 16.52 -7.59 -15.98
N GLU A 147 15.36 -7.58 -16.63
CA GLU A 147 15.19 -7.11 -18.02
C GLU A 147 15.08 -5.58 -18.12
N ASN A 148 14.68 -4.91 -17.03
CA ASN A 148 14.42 -3.47 -16.98
C ASN A 148 15.14 -2.77 -15.81
N PRO A 149 16.47 -2.87 -15.69
CA PRO A 149 17.21 -2.35 -14.54
C PRO A 149 17.16 -0.83 -14.38
N SER A 150 16.88 -0.09 -15.47
CA SER A 150 16.79 1.38 -15.48
C SER A 150 15.36 1.89 -15.23
N ASP A 151 14.38 0.98 -14.99
CA ASP A 151 12.99 1.35 -14.79
C ASP A 151 12.67 1.48 -13.30
N LEU A 152 12.06 2.62 -12.90
CA LEU A 152 11.53 2.83 -11.55
C LEU A 152 10.55 1.73 -11.13
N LEU A 153 9.75 1.20 -12.06
CA LEU A 153 8.81 0.12 -11.79
C LEU A 153 9.52 -1.14 -11.26
N SER A 154 10.74 -1.44 -11.70
CA SER A 154 11.53 -2.55 -11.18
C SER A 154 11.76 -2.44 -9.68
N THR A 155 12.07 -1.23 -9.19
CA THR A 155 12.23 -0.99 -7.76
C THR A 155 10.91 -1.02 -7.01
N LEU A 156 9.83 -0.48 -7.59
CA LEU A 156 8.49 -0.51 -6.99
C LEU A 156 7.98 -1.94 -6.80
N LEU A 157 8.06 -2.77 -7.84
CA LEU A 157 7.67 -4.18 -7.76
C LEU A 157 8.46 -4.94 -6.66
N LEU A 158 9.77 -4.71 -6.57
CA LEU A 158 10.61 -5.34 -5.54
C LEU A 158 10.26 -4.86 -4.12
N ILE A 159 9.86 -3.62 -3.93
CA ILE A 159 9.59 -3.08 -2.58
C ILE A 159 8.14 -3.31 -2.15
N VAL A 160 7.18 -3.32 -3.09
CA VAL A 160 5.75 -3.35 -2.77
C VAL A 160 5.13 -4.73 -2.98
N ASP A 161 5.41 -5.38 -4.11
CA ASP A 161 4.72 -6.61 -4.51
C ASP A 161 5.52 -7.89 -4.23
N TYR A 162 6.84 -7.78 -4.01
CA TYR A 162 7.71 -8.93 -3.82
C TYR A 162 7.55 -9.56 -2.43
N SER A 163 7.22 -10.85 -2.36
CA SER A 163 6.91 -11.51 -1.10
C SER A 163 8.12 -11.67 -0.17
N GLN A 164 9.33 -11.82 -0.74
CA GLN A 164 10.55 -12.04 0.04
C GLN A 164 11.26 -10.75 0.47
N LEU A 165 10.53 -9.66 0.60
CA LEU A 165 11.03 -8.39 1.13
C LEU A 165 11.79 -8.56 2.47
N ASN A 166 11.49 -9.62 3.23
CA ASN A 166 12.14 -9.97 4.49
C ASN A 166 13.54 -10.58 4.31
N ASN A 167 13.84 -11.14 3.16
CA ASN A 167 15.15 -11.72 2.87
C ASN A 167 16.12 -10.62 2.47
N GLN A 168 16.74 -9.99 3.46
CA GLN A 168 17.66 -8.86 3.26
C GLN A 168 18.81 -9.18 2.30
N GLN A 169 19.37 -10.39 2.36
CA GLN A 169 20.45 -10.79 1.47
C GLN A 169 20.00 -10.87 0.03
N LYS A 170 18.82 -11.46 -0.22
CA LYS A 170 18.22 -11.56 -1.55
C LYS A 170 17.85 -10.18 -2.09
N MET A 171 17.16 -9.36 -1.28
CA MET A 171 16.81 -7.98 -1.64
C MET A 171 18.03 -7.12 -1.97
N LYS A 172 19.09 -7.19 -1.16
CA LYS A 172 20.34 -6.49 -1.45
C LYS A 172 20.93 -6.92 -2.78
N GLY A 173 20.90 -8.22 -3.09
CA GLY A 173 21.39 -8.76 -4.37
C GLY A 173 20.56 -8.31 -5.58
N LEU A 174 19.23 -8.23 -5.45
CA LEU A 174 18.33 -7.74 -6.49
C LEU A 174 18.50 -6.24 -6.70
N LEU A 175 18.44 -5.44 -5.64
CA LEU A 175 18.59 -3.99 -5.72
C LEU A 175 19.99 -3.56 -6.22
N ALA A 176 21.04 -4.37 -6.02
CA ALA A 176 22.36 -4.08 -6.56
C ALA A 176 22.42 -4.13 -8.09
N LYS A 177 21.48 -4.86 -8.73
CA LYS A 177 21.37 -4.97 -10.19
C LYS A 177 20.56 -3.85 -10.83
N ILE A 178 19.80 -3.11 -10.05
CA ILE A 178 18.99 -1.98 -10.51
C ILE A 178 19.88 -0.74 -10.61
N ASP A 179 19.71 0.04 -11.67
CA ASP A 179 20.45 1.27 -11.90
C ASP A 179 20.14 2.32 -10.82
N LYS A 180 21.09 3.22 -10.58
CA LYS A 180 20.96 4.22 -9.53
C LYS A 180 19.74 5.13 -9.74
N ASP A 181 19.48 5.52 -10.98
CA ASP A 181 18.38 6.45 -11.31
C ASP A 181 16.99 5.81 -11.15
N ALA A 182 16.90 4.48 -11.25
CA ALA A 182 15.68 3.73 -10.98
C ALA A 182 15.45 3.45 -9.48
N LYS A 183 16.37 3.90 -8.60
CA LYS A 183 16.28 3.80 -7.13
C LYS A 183 16.28 5.19 -6.49
N PRO A 184 15.22 5.98 -6.65
CA PRO A 184 15.18 7.32 -6.10
C PRO A 184 15.27 7.30 -4.58
N ALA A 185 15.91 8.32 -4.00
CA ALA A 185 16.22 8.38 -2.57
C ALA A 185 14.98 8.26 -1.68
N TRP A 186 13.84 8.84 -2.09
CA TRP A 186 12.59 8.77 -1.34
C TRP A 186 12.08 7.33 -1.18
N LEU A 187 12.16 6.51 -2.26
CA LEU A 187 11.72 5.12 -2.27
C LEU A 187 12.67 4.22 -1.47
N MET A 188 13.97 4.42 -1.63
CA MET A 188 14.98 3.69 -0.85
C MET A 188 14.87 3.99 0.64
N LYS A 189 14.62 5.24 1.01
CA LYS A 189 14.38 5.63 2.40
C LYS A 189 13.09 5.01 2.97
N ALA A 190 12.04 4.89 2.16
CA ALA A 190 10.82 4.18 2.56
C ALA A 190 11.11 2.68 2.81
N TYR A 191 11.87 2.03 1.93
CA TYR A 191 12.30 0.65 2.09
C TYR A 191 13.16 0.45 3.35
N GLU A 192 14.15 1.30 3.60
CA GLU A 192 15.00 1.25 4.79
C GLU A 192 14.17 1.33 6.07
N ARG A 193 13.18 2.23 6.13
CA ARG A 193 12.25 2.33 7.27
C ARG A 193 11.42 1.08 7.48
N LEU A 194 10.95 0.45 6.40
CA LEU A 194 10.24 -0.83 6.48
C LEU A 194 11.13 -1.92 7.08
N VAL A 195 12.39 -1.97 6.68
CA VAL A 195 13.37 -2.94 7.21
C VAL A 195 13.74 -2.64 8.66
N GLU A 196 13.96 -1.37 9.02
CA GLU A 196 14.34 -0.96 10.37
C GLU A 196 13.25 -1.18 11.41
N ARG A 197 11.98 -1.00 11.04
CA ARG A 197 10.81 -1.21 11.93
C ARG A 197 10.56 -2.67 12.23
N ARG A 198 11.23 -3.60 11.56
CA ARG A 198 11.07 -5.02 11.83
C ARG A 198 11.78 -5.40 13.12
N PRO A 199 11.22 -6.30 13.91
CA PRO A 199 11.92 -6.86 15.05
C PRO A 199 13.24 -7.46 14.57
N LYS A 200 14.36 -6.96 15.08
CA LYS A 200 15.72 -7.42 14.73
C LYS A 200 16.02 -8.81 15.28
N SER A 201 15.25 -9.28 16.23
CA SER A 201 15.27 -10.65 16.75
C SER A 201 13.86 -11.01 17.22
N ALA A 202 13.46 -12.23 17.00
CA ALA A 202 12.30 -12.80 17.67
C ALA A 202 12.67 -12.95 19.16
N GLY A 203 12.35 -11.96 19.97
CA GLY A 203 12.31 -12.13 21.41
C GLY A 203 11.31 -13.24 21.74
N ARG A 204 11.59 -14.06 22.75
CA ARG A 204 10.62 -15.05 23.23
C ARG A 204 9.51 -14.31 23.97
N ILE A 205 8.29 -14.36 23.44
CA ILE A 205 7.10 -13.90 24.15
C ILE A 205 6.68 -15.05 25.07
N ASN A 206 6.71 -14.85 26.37
CA ASN A 206 6.33 -15.89 27.32
C ASN A 206 4.84 -15.86 27.64
N SER A 207 4.23 -14.69 27.58
CA SER A 207 2.78 -14.51 27.77
C SER A 207 2.29 -13.26 27.05
N ILE A 208 1.02 -13.25 26.67
CA ILE A 208 0.33 -12.13 26.09
C ILE A 208 -0.87 -11.82 26.99
N LEU A 209 -1.03 -10.56 27.36
CA LEU A 209 -2.21 -10.09 28.08
C LEU A 209 -3.31 -9.76 27.06
N LEU A 210 -4.44 -10.40 27.19
CA LEU A 210 -5.60 -10.25 26.31
C LEU A 210 -6.81 -9.79 27.15
N LEU A 211 -7.70 -9.03 26.53
CA LEU A 211 -9.01 -8.74 27.09
C LEU A 211 -9.94 -9.90 26.71
N GLU A 212 -10.53 -10.56 27.68
CA GLU A 212 -11.50 -11.63 27.47
C GLU A 212 -12.92 -11.05 27.26
N ASP A 213 -13.82 -11.86 26.72
CA ASP A 213 -15.21 -11.46 26.43
C ASP A 213 -15.97 -10.98 27.68
N ASN A 214 -15.55 -11.41 28.86
CA ASN A 214 -16.12 -10.97 30.15
C ASN A 214 -15.62 -9.58 30.60
N GLY A 215 -14.72 -8.95 29.84
CA GLY A 215 -14.12 -7.65 30.14
C GLY A 215 -12.95 -7.72 31.12
N GLU A 216 -12.51 -8.89 31.53
CA GLU A 216 -11.34 -9.09 32.37
C GLU A 216 -10.09 -9.32 31.54
N PHE A 217 -8.92 -9.07 32.11
CA PHE A 217 -7.65 -9.36 31.45
C PHE A 217 -7.19 -10.78 31.79
N GLY A 218 -7.15 -11.63 30.75
CA GLY A 218 -6.55 -12.95 30.83
C GLY A 218 -5.11 -12.95 30.31
N SER A 219 -4.34 -13.94 30.69
CA SER A 219 -2.98 -14.14 30.22
C SER A 219 -2.86 -15.41 29.38
N LEU A 220 -2.56 -15.25 28.10
CA LEU A 220 -2.24 -16.34 27.21
C LEU A 220 -0.77 -16.74 27.39
N SER A 221 -0.50 -17.94 27.91
CA SER A 221 0.86 -18.48 27.97
C SER A 221 1.28 -19.08 26.63
N THR A 222 2.40 -18.62 26.08
CA THR A 222 2.99 -19.17 24.85
C THR A 222 4.02 -20.29 25.10
N ASN A 223 4.21 -20.66 26.38
CA ASN A 223 5.17 -21.69 26.79
C ASN A 223 4.57 -23.09 26.91
N THR A 224 3.28 -23.26 26.63
CA THR A 224 2.55 -24.53 26.73
C THR A 224 2.81 -25.46 25.56
N ALA A 225 3.31 -24.95 24.44
CA ALA A 225 3.62 -25.69 23.25
C ALA A 225 5.02 -25.35 22.71
N LYS A 226 5.57 -26.17 21.81
CA LYS A 226 6.84 -25.86 21.13
C LYS A 226 6.73 -24.69 20.17
N ALA A 227 5.56 -24.50 19.55
CA ALA A 227 5.25 -23.38 18.70
C ALA A 227 3.86 -22.86 19.00
N THR A 228 3.68 -21.56 18.97
CA THR A 228 2.40 -20.87 19.13
C THR A 228 2.17 -19.99 17.90
N LEU A 229 1.09 -20.25 17.16
CA LEU A 229 0.62 -19.40 16.08
C LEU A 229 -0.39 -18.41 16.64
N LEU A 230 -0.08 -17.13 16.53
CA LEU A 230 -1.00 -16.06 16.88
C LEU A 230 -1.62 -15.55 15.59
N TYR A 231 -2.91 -15.80 15.40
CA TYR A 231 -3.67 -15.24 14.28
C TYR A 231 -4.43 -14.02 14.77
N LEU A 232 -3.97 -12.84 14.32
CA LEU A 232 -4.57 -11.57 14.69
C LEU A 232 -5.47 -11.11 13.53
N TRP A 233 -6.70 -10.79 13.84
CA TRP A 233 -7.66 -10.35 12.82
C TRP A 233 -8.52 -9.19 13.31
N VAL A 234 -8.99 -8.40 12.36
CA VAL A 234 -10.00 -7.36 12.52
C VAL A 234 -11.28 -7.82 11.85
N ASN A 235 -12.39 -7.13 12.05
CA ASN A 235 -13.68 -7.48 11.44
C ASN A 235 -13.54 -7.74 9.93
N SER A 236 -13.46 -9.01 9.56
CA SER A 236 -13.20 -9.49 8.20
C SER A 236 -14.20 -10.58 7.84
N SER A 237 -14.83 -10.44 6.66
CA SER A 237 -15.71 -11.49 6.12
C SER A 237 -14.93 -12.75 5.71
N SER A 238 -13.63 -12.68 5.58
CA SER A 238 -12.76 -13.82 5.21
C SER A 238 -12.29 -14.66 6.40
N HIS A 239 -12.50 -14.19 7.65
CA HIS A 239 -12.00 -14.84 8.87
C HIS A 239 -12.27 -16.34 8.93
N ASN A 240 -13.51 -16.77 8.67
CA ASN A 240 -13.88 -18.18 8.74
C ASN A 240 -13.14 -19.04 7.69
N ASN A 241 -12.90 -18.50 6.50
CA ASN A 241 -12.18 -19.19 5.44
C ASN A 241 -10.69 -19.28 5.77
N GLU A 242 -10.13 -18.22 6.31
CA GLU A 242 -8.73 -18.16 6.74
C GLU A 242 -8.48 -19.11 7.91
N MET A 243 -9.35 -19.12 8.93
CA MET A 243 -9.28 -20.04 10.04
C MET A 243 -9.43 -21.50 9.61
N SER A 244 -10.30 -21.79 8.66
CA SER A 244 -10.42 -23.14 8.07
C SER A 244 -9.11 -23.58 7.40
N SER A 245 -8.44 -22.69 6.70
CA SER A 245 -7.14 -22.94 6.06
C SER A 245 -6.02 -23.16 7.09
N ILE A 246 -6.00 -22.34 8.14
CA ILE A 246 -5.06 -22.46 9.26
C ILE A 246 -5.25 -23.79 10.00
N THR A 247 -6.49 -24.16 10.27
CA THR A 247 -6.83 -25.44 10.93
C THR A 247 -6.38 -26.63 10.09
N LYS A 248 -6.65 -26.60 8.79
CA LYS A 248 -6.20 -27.66 7.86
C LYS A 248 -4.68 -27.76 7.82
N TRP A 249 -3.98 -26.64 7.74
CA TRP A 249 -2.51 -26.62 7.80
C TRP A 249 -2.00 -27.16 9.14
N ALA A 250 -2.64 -26.84 10.24
CA ALA A 250 -2.26 -27.34 11.57
C ALA A 250 -2.45 -28.86 11.70
N GLU A 251 -3.43 -29.44 10.97
CA GLU A 251 -3.61 -30.89 10.91
C GLU A 251 -2.45 -31.60 10.20
N GLU A 252 -1.78 -30.93 9.29
CA GLU A 252 -0.60 -31.42 8.57
C GLU A 252 0.71 -31.23 9.37
N PHE A 253 0.66 -30.51 10.50
CA PHE A 253 1.84 -30.27 11.32
C PHE A 253 2.33 -31.55 11.96
N PRO A 254 3.65 -31.88 11.85
CA PRO A 254 4.18 -33.21 12.22
C PRO A 254 3.92 -33.62 13.68
N ASP A 255 3.74 -32.67 14.57
CA ASP A 255 3.51 -32.89 16.00
C ASP A 255 2.40 -31.97 16.51
N LYS A 256 1.16 -32.39 16.24
CA LYS A 256 -0.07 -31.61 16.56
C LYS A 256 -0.17 -31.19 18.01
N HIS A 257 0.36 -31.98 18.93
CA HIS A 257 0.31 -31.71 20.36
C HIS A 257 1.32 -30.65 20.81
N GLN A 258 2.16 -30.19 19.91
CA GLN A 258 3.20 -29.19 20.18
C GLN A 258 2.95 -27.85 19.47
N LEU A 259 1.82 -27.72 18.77
CA LEU A 259 1.35 -26.48 18.16
C LEU A 259 0.13 -25.96 18.92
N GLN A 260 0.24 -24.73 19.40
CA GLN A 260 -0.89 -23.96 19.92
C GLN A 260 -1.33 -22.95 18.88
N ILE A 261 -2.62 -22.84 18.61
CA ILE A 261 -3.19 -21.81 17.75
C ILE A 261 -4.05 -20.88 18.62
N CYS A 262 -3.81 -19.60 18.50
CA CYS A 262 -4.55 -18.57 19.22
C CYS A 262 -5.17 -17.62 18.21
N ASP A 263 -6.48 -17.57 18.19
CA ASP A 263 -7.29 -16.69 17.37
C ASP A 263 -7.59 -15.43 18.19
N ILE A 264 -7.07 -14.26 17.75
CA ILE A 264 -7.11 -13.00 18.50
C ILE A 264 -7.79 -11.94 17.64
N TYR A 265 -8.99 -11.55 18.09
CA TYR A 265 -9.69 -10.41 17.49
C TYR A 265 -9.08 -9.09 17.98
N ILE A 266 -8.80 -8.21 17.03
CA ILE A 266 -8.37 -6.84 17.32
C ILE A 266 -9.56 -5.92 17.07
N ASP A 267 -10.12 -5.37 18.14
CA ASP A 267 -11.15 -4.35 18.05
C ASP A 267 -10.52 -2.98 17.79
N PRO A 268 -10.66 -2.41 16.57
CA PRO A 268 -10.07 -1.12 16.26
C PRO A 268 -10.67 0.03 17.07
N ASP A 269 -11.91 -0.09 17.51
CA ASP A 269 -12.56 0.96 18.30
C ASP A 269 -12.03 1.01 19.74
N THR A 270 -11.68 -0.13 20.30
CA THR A 270 -11.06 -0.22 21.63
C THR A 270 -9.62 0.27 21.63
N VAL A 271 -8.88 0.07 20.54
CA VAL A 271 -7.49 0.54 20.41
C VAL A 271 -7.43 2.05 20.23
N SER A 272 -8.41 2.68 19.58
CA SER A 272 -8.46 4.14 19.40
C SER A 272 -8.75 4.92 20.69
N MET A 273 -9.32 4.29 21.70
CA MET A 273 -9.64 4.92 22.99
C MET A 273 -8.48 4.99 23.99
N ARG A 274 -7.37 4.33 23.71
CA ARG A 274 -6.20 4.34 24.61
C ARG A 274 -5.03 5.04 23.96
N SER A 275 -5.09 6.39 23.90
CA SER A 275 -3.87 7.18 23.84
C SER A 275 -3.09 6.93 25.13
N TYR A 276 -2.03 6.17 25.04
CA TYR A 276 -1.09 6.03 26.16
C TYR A 276 -0.39 7.38 26.37
N THR A 277 -0.74 8.07 27.46
CA THR A 277 0.03 9.16 28.04
C THR A 277 1.32 8.63 28.63
#